data_113e123a9e653040af3c959f6ed7015a
#
_entry.id   113e123a9e653040af3c959f6ed7015a
#
_cell.length_a   1.000
_cell.length_b   1.000
_cell.length_c   1.000
_cell.angle_alpha   90.00
_cell.angle_beta   90.00
_cell.angle_gamma   90.00
#
_symmetry.space_group_name_H-M   'P 1'
#
loop_
_entity.id
_entity.type
_entity.pdbx_description
1 polymer ?
#
loop_
_entity_poly.entity_id
_entity_poly.type
_entity_poly.pdbx_seq_one_letter_code
_entity_poly.pdbx_strand_id
1 'polypeptide(L)'
;VLTDIEFYELRYSGKAAAFLRGFRALYLGVFFNVIIMATVSLAAIKIGGVMLGLSPLKTILISSIIVVVYTMLGGLRGVLITDFFQFIIAMFGSVAAAYIAVSRPEVGGLSNLLSHAALKGKLSILPDFSDTSLLVTVFIIPIAVQWWSVWYPGAEPGGGGYIAQRMLAAKNEKHAVGATFF
;
A
#
# COMPACT_ATOMS: atom_id res chain seq x y z
N VAL A 1 -20.87 -4.87 11.24
CA VAL A 1 -20.81 -4.03 10.04
C VAL A 1 -19.45 -4.18 9.41
N LEU A 2 -19.39 -4.79 8.23
CA LEU A 2 -18.13 -5.09 7.54
C LEU A 2 -17.68 -3.96 6.60
N THR A 3 -18.61 -3.14 6.17
CA THR A 3 -18.33 -2.07 5.21
C THR A 3 -19.05 -0.78 5.60
N ASP A 4 -18.50 0.35 5.19
CA ASP A 4 -19.14 1.66 5.33
C ASP A 4 -20.52 1.69 4.67
N ILE A 5 -20.68 0.97 3.58
CA ILE A 5 -21.92 0.89 2.81
C ILE A 5 -23.03 0.24 3.64
N GLU A 6 -22.71 -0.84 4.35
CA GLU A 6 -23.64 -1.49 5.29
C GLU A 6 -24.00 -0.58 6.45
N PHE A 7 -23.04 0.20 6.99
CA PHE A 7 -23.32 1.19 8.02
C PHE A 7 -24.33 2.24 7.55
N TYR A 8 -24.19 2.76 6.33
CA TYR A 8 -25.15 3.71 5.79
C TYR A 8 -26.52 3.11 5.58
N GLU A 9 -26.62 1.84 5.25
CA GLU A 9 -27.90 1.13 5.13
C GLU A 9 -28.61 0.97 6.47
N LEU A 10 -27.87 0.68 7.54
CA LEU A 10 -28.42 0.53 8.88
C LEU A 10 -28.76 1.86 9.54
N ARG A 11 -27.99 2.91 9.26
CA ARG A 11 -28.13 4.23 9.91
C ARG A 11 -29.13 5.14 9.26
N TYR A 12 -29.25 5.07 7.95
CA TYR A 12 -30.10 5.98 7.17
C TYR A 12 -31.14 5.19 6.37
N SER A 13 -32.27 5.85 6.09
CA SER A 13 -33.38 5.26 5.34
C SER A 13 -33.79 6.15 4.16
N GLY A 14 -34.58 5.58 3.26
CA GLY A 14 -35.19 6.30 2.14
C GLY A 14 -34.29 6.45 0.91
N LYS A 15 -34.78 7.21 -0.07
CA LYS A 15 -34.15 7.37 -1.39
C LYS A 15 -32.76 8.05 -1.31
N ALA A 16 -32.58 9.00 -0.39
CA ALA A 16 -31.30 9.68 -0.19
C ALA A 16 -30.21 8.73 0.31
N ALA A 17 -30.55 7.82 1.23
CA ALA A 17 -29.62 6.80 1.72
C ALA A 17 -29.25 5.80 0.62
N ALA A 18 -30.22 5.37 -0.19
CA ALA A 18 -29.95 4.49 -1.34
C ALA A 18 -29.03 5.15 -2.38
N PHE A 19 -29.24 6.44 -2.67
CA PHE A 19 -28.37 7.21 -3.54
C PHE A 19 -26.94 7.33 -2.97
N LEU A 20 -26.81 7.73 -1.71
CA LEU A 20 -25.51 7.84 -1.03
C LEU A 20 -24.74 6.51 -1.05
N ARG A 21 -25.42 5.42 -0.76
CA ARG A 21 -24.87 4.07 -0.80
C ARG A 21 -24.38 3.71 -2.20
N GLY A 22 -25.22 3.89 -3.22
CA GLY A 22 -24.86 3.62 -4.62
C GLY A 22 -23.71 4.49 -5.12
N PHE A 23 -23.74 5.79 -4.80
CA PHE A 23 -22.66 6.70 -5.15
C PHE A 23 -21.33 6.31 -4.50
N ARG A 24 -21.32 6.03 -3.21
CA ARG A 24 -20.09 5.60 -2.50
C ARG A 24 -19.59 4.25 -3.02
N ALA A 25 -20.48 3.32 -3.32
CA ALA A 25 -20.08 2.03 -3.90
C ALA A 25 -19.36 2.21 -5.24
N LEU A 26 -19.86 3.06 -6.12
CA LEU A 26 -19.21 3.36 -7.40
C LEU A 26 -17.93 4.19 -7.21
N TYR A 27 -18.00 5.24 -6.39
CA TYR A 27 -16.88 6.15 -6.20
C TYR A 27 -15.68 5.47 -5.52
N LEU A 28 -15.91 4.79 -4.40
CA LEU A 28 -14.84 4.10 -3.67
C LEU A 28 -14.56 2.71 -4.26
N GLY A 29 -15.59 1.92 -4.53
CA GLY A 29 -15.44 0.53 -4.94
C GLY A 29 -14.97 0.37 -6.39
N VAL A 30 -15.32 1.28 -7.30
CA VAL A 30 -14.91 1.20 -8.70
C VAL A 30 -13.83 2.23 -9.01
N PHE A 31 -14.14 3.51 -8.91
CA PHE A 31 -13.25 4.58 -9.36
C PHE A 31 -11.88 4.56 -8.65
N PHE A 32 -11.86 4.60 -7.33
CA PHE A 32 -10.60 4.56 -6.58
C PHE A 32 -9.86 3.23 -6.72
N ASN A 33 -10.57 2.10 -6.71
CA ASN A 33 -9.92 0.81 -6.90
C ASN A 33 -9.27 0.68 -8.28
N VAL A 34 -9.91 1.17 -9.33
CA VAL A 34 -9.31 1.17 -10.67
C VAL A 34 -8.03 2.02 -10.71
N ILE A 35 -8.03 3.19 -10.07
CA ILE A 35 -6.83 4.05 -9.99
C ILE A 35 -5.70 3.35 -9.24
N ILE A 36 -6.00 2.74 -8.08
CA ILE A 36 -5.00 2.01 -7.29
C ILE A 36 -4.44 0.83 -8.08
N MET A 37 -5.31 0.03 -8.68
CA MET A 37 -4.89 -1.10 -9.52
C MET A 37 -4.05 -0.65 -10.72
N ALA A 38 -4.40 0.47 -11.35
CA ALA A 38 -3.62 1.04 -12.45
C ALA A 38 -2.21 1.44 -11.98
N THR A 39 -2.09 2.08 -10.81
CA THR A 39 -0.80 2.48 -10.24
C THR A 39 0.09 1.27 -9.93
N VAL A 40 -0.48 0.24 -9.30
CA VAL A 40 0.25 -1.00 -8.98
C VAL A 40 0.65 -1.74 -10.27
N SER A 41 -0.25 -1.80 -11.26
CA SER A 41 0.01 -2.42 -12.56
C SER A 41 1.12 -1.69 -13.33
N LEU A 42 1.20 -0.37 -13.22
CA LEU A 42 2.28 0.41 -13.82
C LEU A 42 3.65 0.05 -13.24
N ALA A 43 3.73 -0.15 -11.93
CA ALA A 43 4.96 -0.63 -11.29
C ALA A 43 5.34 -2.04 -11.79
N ALA A 44 4.38 -2.95 -11.88
CA ALA A 44 4.59 -4.30 -12.41
C ALA A 44 5.08 -4.27 -13.86
N ILE A 45 4.52 -3.42 -14.72
CA ILE A 45 4.95 -3.22 -16.11
C ILE A 45 6.41 -2.77 -16.18
N LYS A 46 6.79 -1.79 -15.37
CA LYS A 46 8.18 -1.30 -15.33
C LYS A 46 9.15 -2.39 -14.90
N ILE A 47 8.83 -3.12 -13.86
CA ILE A 47 9.67 -4.22 -13.35
C ILE A 47 9.74 -5.35 -14.38
N GLY A 48 8.60 -5.78 -14.92
CA GLY A 48 8.52 -6.84 -15.92
C GLY A 48 9.24 -6.49 -17.23
N GLY A 49 9.17 -5.21 -17.64
CA GLY A 49 9.90 -4.71 -18.81
C GLY A 49 11.41 -4.71 -18.61
N VAL A 50 11.90 -4.23 -17.46
CA VAL A 50 13.34 -4.13 -17.18
C VAL A 50 13.96 -5.50 -16.89
N MET A 51 13.29 -6.33 -16.08
CA MET A 51 13.86 -7.59 -15.61
C MET A 51 13.61 -8.76 -16.55
N LEU A 52 12.47 -8.81 -17.22
CA LEU A 52 12.03 -9.95 -18.03
C LEU A 52 11.88 -9.62 -19.52
N GLY A 53 12.06 -8.35 -19.92
CA GLY A 53 11.87 -7.92 -21.31
C GLY A 53 10.42 -8.04 -21.80
N LEU A 54 9.44 -8.09 -20.91
CA LEU A 54 8.04 -8.27 -21.27
C LEU A 54 7.41 -6.98 -21.76
N SER A 55 6.54 -7.07 -22.74
CA SER A 55 5.70 -5.93 -23.13
C SER A 55 4.66 -5.62 -22.05
N PRO A 56 4.17 -4.36 -21.96
CA PRO A 56 3.17 -3.96 -20.97
C PRO A 56 1.95 -4.87 -20.89
N LEU A 57 1.39 -5.20 -22.07
CA LEU A 57 0.21 -6.06 -22.16
C LEU A 57 0.49 -7.49 -21.66
N LYS A 58 1.64 -8.07 -22.04
CA LYS A 58 2.03 -9.42 -21.60
C LYS A 58 2.21 -9.44 -20.07
N THR A 59 2.86 -8.43 -19.51
CA THR A 59 3.06 -8.33 -18.07
C THR A 59 1.72 -8.30 -17.32
N ILE A 60 0.78 -7.45 -17.74
CA ILE A 60 -0.54 -7.36 -17.10
C ILE A 60 -1.30 -8.67 -17.24
N LEU A 61 -1.36 -9.26 -18.43
CA LEU A 61 -2.12 -10.49 -18.66
C LEU A 61 -1.57 -11.65 -17.82
N ILE A 62 -0.26 -11.86 -17.85
CA ILE A 62 0.36 -12.96 -17.10
C ILE A 62 0.17 -12.77 -15.59
N SER A 63 0.45 -11.58 -15.06
CA SER A 63 0.29 -11.31 -13.63
C SER A 63 -1.17 -11.42 -13.18
N SER A 64 -2.11 -10.90 -13.97
CA SER A 64 -3.53 -10.98 -13.65
C SER A 64 -4.04 -12.42 -13.67
N ILE A 65 -3.66 -13.21 -14.66
CA ILE A 65 -4.06 -14.63 -14.72
C ILE A 65 -3.54 -15.39 -13.50
N ILE A 66 -2.26 -15.21 -13.15
CA ILE A 66 -1.66 -15.85 -11.98
C ILE A 66 -2.43 -15.47 -10.71
N VAL A 67 -2.70 -14.16 -10.51
CA VAL A 67 -3.42 -13.67 -9.33
C VAL A 67 -4.83 -14.26 -9.27
N VAL A 68 -5.56 -14.22 -10.37
CA VAL A 68 -6.93 -14.77 -10.43
C VAL A 68 -6.94 -16.27 -10.11
N VAL A 69 -6.04 -17.03 -10.72
CA VAL A 69 -5.99 -18.50 -10.51
C VAL A 69 -5.72 -18.84 -9.04
N TYR A 70 -4.68 -18.28 -8.42
CA TYR A 70 -4.39 -18.64 -7.03
C TYR A 70 -5.44 -18.12 -6.04
N THR A 71 -6.05 -16.95 -6.33
CA THR A 71 -7.10 -16.40 -5.48
C THR A 71 -8.38 -17.24 -5.56
N MET A 72 -8.75 -17.69 -6.75
CA MET A 72 -9.91 -18.57 -6.93
C MET A 72 -9.74 -19.93 -6.26
N LEU A 73 -8.54 -20.50 -6.30
CA LEU A 73 -8.24 -21.80 -5.71
C LEU A 73 -8.10 -21.72 -4.18
N GLY A 74 -7.48 -20.67 -3.67
CA GLY A 74 -7.12 -20.57 -2.26
C GLY A 74 -8.11 -19.79 -1.39
N GLY A 75 -8.99 -19.00 -2.00
CA GLY A 75 -9.88 -18.07 -1.28
C GLY A 75 -9.10 -17.16 -0.32
N LEU A 76 -9.77 -16.65 0.72
CA LEU A 76 -9.14 -15.76 1.72
C LEU A 76 -7.93 -16.40 2.40
N ARG A 77 -8.00 -17.69 2.70
CA ARG A 77 -6.91 -18.42 3.38
C ARG A 77 -5.68 -18.53 2.49
N GLY A 78 -5.88 -18.81 1.19
CA GLY A 78 -4.80 -18.84 0.20
C GLY A 78 -4.13 -17.48 0.05
N VAL A 79 -4.92 -16.40 0.00
CA VAL A 79 -4.39 -15.03 -0.06
C VAL A 79 -3.52 -14.71 1.15
N LEU A 80 -3.99 -15.00 2.38
CA LEU A 80 -3.21 -14.75 3.60
C LEU A 80 -1.87 -15.50 3.63
N ILE A 81 -1.86 -16.75 3.17
CA ILE A 81 -0.63 -17.54 3.08
C ILE A 81 0.32 -16.96 2.04
N THR A 82 -0.18 -16.61 0.87
CA THR A 82 0.66 -16.00 -0.20
C THR A 82 1.18 -14.63 0.20
N ASP A 83 0.37 -13.79 0.85
CA ASP A 83 0.80 -12.48 1.37
C ASP A 83 1.97 -12.62 2.35
N PHE A 84 1.90 -13.61 3.25
CA PHE A 84 2.97 -13.88 4.20
C PHE A 84 4.29 -14.25 3.51
N PHE A 85 4.26 -15.16 2.54
CA PHE A 85 5.46 -15.53 1.78
C PHE A 85 5.98 -14.36 0.92
N GLN A 86 5.09 -13.61 0.30
CA GLN A 86 5.46 -12.43 -0.48
C GLN A 86 6.13 -11.36 0.40
N PHE A 87 5.63 -11.16 1.62
CA PHE A 87 6.25 -10.25 2.58
C PHE A 87 7.69 -10.68 2.92
N ILE A 88 7.90 -11.95 3.23
CA ILE A 88 9.24 -12.49 3.51
C ILE A 88 10.18 -12.25 2.31
N ILE A 89 9.74 -12.60 1.11
CA ILE A 89 10.54 -12.43 -0.11
C ILE A 89 10.84 -10.94 -0.36
N ALA A 90 9.86 -10.07 -0.16
CA ALA A 90 10.03 -8.63 -0.34
C ALA A 90 11.04 -8.05 0.67
N MET A 91 10.99 -8.47 1.93
CA MET A 91 11.95 -8.04 2.96
C MET A 91 13.36 -8.49 2.62
N PHE A 92 13.55 -9.77 2.30
CA PHE A 92 14.87 -10.27 1.88
C PHE A 92 15.37 -9.57 0.63
N GLY A 93 14.51 -9.41 -0.38
CA GLY A 93 14.86 -8.73 -1.63
C GLY A 93 15.26 -7.26 -1.40
N SER A 94 14.54 -6.55 -0.55
CA SER A 94 14.83 -5.14 -0.22
C SER A 94 16.17 -5.00 0.52
N VAL A 95 16.43 -5.84 1.51
CA VAL A 95 17.71 -5.85 2.24
C VAL A 95 18.85 -6.22 1.32
N ALA A 96 18.69 -7.26 0.49
CA ALA A 96 19.70 -7.67 -0.47
C ALA A 96 19.99 -6.57 -1.50
N ALA A 97 18.95 -5.92 -2.03
CA ALA A 97 19.11 -4.82 -2.97
C ALA A 97 19.86 -3.63 -2.35
N ALA A 98 19.51 -3.26 -1.11
CA ALA A 98 20.20 -2.21 -0.37
C ALA A 98 21.67 -2.57 -0.14
N TYR A 99 21.93 -3.80 0.30
CA TYR A 99 23.32 -4.30 0.50
C TYR A 99 24.13 -4.27 -0.79
N ILE A 100 23.58 -4.81 -1.90
CA ILE A 100 24.25 -4.82 -3.20
C ILE A 100 24.51 -3.40 -3.69
N ALA A 101 23.52 -2.49 -3.56
CA ALA A 101 23.67 -1.10 -3.99
C ALA A 101 24.79 -0.39 -3.23
N VAL A 102 24.84 -0.55 -1.90
CA VAL A 102 25.87 0.09 -1.06
C VAL A 102 27.25 -0.53 -1.26
N SER A 103 27.29 -1.83 -1.57
CA SER A 103 28.56 -2.58 -1.77
C SER A 103 29.18 -2.36 -3.16
N ARG A 104 28.52 -1.63 -4.06
CA ARG A 104 29.10 -1.32 -5.38
C ARG A 104 30.40 -0.53 -5.24
N PRO A 105 31.43 -0.84 -6.08
CA PRO A 105 32.71 -0.12 -6.05
C PRO A 105 32.55 1.40 -6.21
N GLU A 106 31.58 1.82 -7.01
CA GLU A 106 31.28 3.24 -7.25
C GLU A 106 30.74 3.96 -6.01
N VAL A 107 30.11 3.23 -5.09
CA VAL A 107 29.58 3.75 -3.84
C VAL A 107 30.63 3.68 -2.72
N GLY A 108 31.41 2.61 -2.69
CA GLY A 108 32.50 2.42 -1.73
C GLY A 108 32.04 2.16 -0.28
N GLY A 109 30.81 1.62 -0.12
CA GLY A 109 30.28 1.26 1.19
C GLY A 109 29.42 2.35 1.85
N LEU A 110 28.75 2.00 2.94
CA LEU A 110 27.83 2.88 3.66
C LEU A 110 28.53 4.13 4.22
N SER A 111 29.73 3.99 4.75
CA SER A 111 30.50 5.11 5.31
C SER A 111 30.80 6.17 4.24
N ASN A 112 31.25 5.72 3.07
CA ASN A 112 31.54 6.61 1.95
C ASN A 112 30.26 7.26 1.39
N LEU A 113 29.17 6.51 1.29
CA LEU A 113 27.86 7.03 0.91
C LEU A 113 27.41 8.14 1.86
N LEU A 114 27.44 7.92 3.18
CA LEU A 114 26.98 8.89 4.18
C LEU A 114 27.87 10.15 4.25
N SER A 115 29.14 10.03 3.92
CA SER A 115 30.08 11.17 3.87
C SER A 115 30.10 11.90 2.54
N HIS A 116 29.39 11.40 1.53
CA HIS A 116 29.39 11.97 0.19
C HIS A 116 28.82 13.40 0.17
N ALA A 117 29.51 14.31 -0.51
CA ALA A 117 29.14 15.74 -0.56
C ALA A 117 27.70 16.01 -1.03
N ALA A 118 27.18 15.21 -1.95
CA ALA A 118 25.80 15.32 -2.45
C ALA A 118 24.73 15.00 -1.41
N LEU A 119 25.08 14.29 -0.33
CA LEU A 119 24.17 13.96 0.77
C LEU A 119 24.32 14.90 1.96
N LYS A 120 25.33 15.77 1.95
CA LYS A 120 25.54 16.73 3.02
C LYS A 120 24.30 17.64 3.17
N GLY A 121 23.71 17.65 4.34
CA GLY A 121 22.46 18.37 4.64
C GLY A 121 21.16 17.65 4.25
N LYS A 122 21.23 16.53 3.51
CA LYS A 122 20.03 15.75 3.11
C LYS A 122 19.72 14.58 4.06
N LEU A 123 20.60 14.28 4.99
CA LEU A 123 20.44 13.20 5.96
C LEU A 123 19.71 13.63 7.24
N SER A 124 19.37 14.92 7.35
CA SER A 124 18.57 15.41 8.46
C SER A 124 17.14 14.90 8.36
N ILE A 125 16.61 14.35 9.43
CA ILE A 125 15.21 13.91 9.55
C ILE A 125 14.28 15.13 9.61
N LEU A 126 14.77 16.25 10.13
CA LEU A 126 14.02 17.49 10.21
C LEU A 126 14.42 18.44 9.06
N PRO A 127 13.48 19.18 8.51
CA PRO A 127 13.78 20.20 7.50
C PRO A 127 14.60 21.33 8.10
N ASP A 128 15.25 22.10 7.25
CA ASP A 128 15.87 23.35 7.66
C ASP A 128 14.79 24.37 8.04
N PHE A 129 14.73 24.72 9.34
CA PHE A 129 13.74 25.68 9.85
C PHE A 129 13.95 27.11 9.37
N SER A 130 15.08 27.42 8.77
CA SER A 130 15.34 28.71 8.15
C SER A 130 14.71 28.82 6.74
N ASP A 131 14.47 27.70 6.06
CA ASP A 131 13.73 27.64 4.80
C ASP A 131 12.22 27.49 5.07
N THR A 132 11.52 28.62 5.11
CA THR A 132 10.08 28.66 5.38
C THR A 132 9.27 27.84 4.36
N SER A 133 9.66 27.84 3.08
CA SER A 133 8.95 27.08 2.04
C SER A 133 9.06 25.58 2.27
N LEU A 134 10.27 25.10 2.55
CA LEU A 134 10.54 23.70 2.85
C LEU A 134 9.86 23.29 4.16
N LEU A 135 9.95 24.12 5.18
CA LEU A 135 9.30 23.89 6.48
C LEU A 135 7.79 23.71 6.33
N VAL A 136 7.12 24.60 5.60
CA VAL A 136 5.67 24.55 5.40
C VAL A 136 5.28 23.33 4.58
N THR A 137 5.94 23.09 3.44
CA THR A 137 5.51 22.05 2.50
C THR A 137 5.84 20.64 2.95
N VAL A 138 6.99 20.43 3.61
CA VAL A 138 7.48 19.08 3.96
C VAL A 138 7.19 18.70 5.41
N PHE A 139 6.97 19.68 6.29
CA PHE A 139 6.77 19.42 7.71
C PHE A 139 5.39 19.84 8.21
N ILE A 140 5.02 21.12 8.04
CA ILE A 140 3.76 21.63 8.60
C ILE A 140 2.55 21.04 7.87
N ILE A 141 2.51 21.09 6.53
CA ILE A 141 1.38 20.55 5.76
C ILE A 141 1.20 19.04 5.98
N PRO A 142 2.22 18.19 5.94
CA PRO A 142 2.08 16.78 6.26
C PRO A 142 1.50 16.53 7.66
N ILE A 143 1.98 17.22 8.67
CA ILE A 143 1.53 17.00 10.06
C ILE A 143 0.14 17.63 10.31
N ALA A 144 -0.08 18.89 9.90
CA ALA A 144 -1.29 19.61 10.25
C ALA A 144 -2.49 19.31 9.33
N VAL A 145 -2.24 18.91 8.09
CA VAL A 145 -3.28 18.69 7.08
C VAL A 145 -3.33 17.24 6.62
N GLN A 146 -2.21 16.70 6.12
CA GLN A 146 -2.18 15.37 5.54
C GLN A 146 -2.29 14.26 6.58
N TRP A 147 -1.74 14.46 7.77
CA TRP A 147 -1.86 13.49 8.88
C TRP A 147 -3.31 13.11 9.19
N TRP A 148 -4.23 14.04 9.10
CA TRP A 148 -5.65 13.80 9.36
C TRP A 148 -6.36 13.03 8.24
N SER A 149 -5.81 13.04 7.04
CA SER A 149 -6.33 12.31 5.89
C SER A 149 -5.54 11.03 5.58
N VAL A 150 -4.51 10.74 6.39
CA VAL A 150 -3.65 9.57 6.20
C VAL A 150 -4.41 8.27 6.43
N TRP A 151 -4.00 7.27 5.74
CA TRP A 151 -4.44 5.89 5.83
C TRP A 151 -4.32 5.37 7.27
N TYR A 152 -5.44 5.14 7.87
CA TYR A 152 -5.53 4.34 9.10
C TYR A 152 -6.34 3.08 8.79
N PRO A 153 -6.26 2.02 9.59
CA PRO A 153 -7.09 0.85 9.39
C PRO A 153 -8.55 1.23 9.28
N GLY A 154 -9.15 1.01 8.10
CA GLY A 154 -10.53 1.39 7.81
C GLY A 154 -10.71 2.67 6.98
N ALA A 155 -9.65 3.39 6.64
CA ALA A 155 -9.72 4.61 5.83
C ALA A 155 -9.39 4.40 4.34
N GLU A 156 -9.18 3.16 3.91
CA GLU A 156 -8.86 2.89 2.51
C GLU A 156 -10.02 3.26 1.59
N PRO A 157 -9.72 3.81 0.41
CA PRO A 157 -10.69 3.93 -0.67
C PRO A 157 -11.25 2.55 -1.01
N GLY A 158 -12.58 2.42 -0.98
CA GLY A 158 -13.24 1.12 -1.15
C GLY A 158 -13.75 0.52 0.15
N GLY A 159 -13.55 1.20 1.31
CA GLY A 159 -14.28 0.92 2.53
C GLY A 159 -13.58 0.07 3.57
N GLY A 160 -12.27 0.16 3.70
CA GLY A 160 -11.48 -0.30 4.88
C GLY A 160 -11.80 -1.64 5.51
N GLY A 161 -12.65 -2.41 4.86
CA GLY A 161 -13.17 -3.65 5.41
C GLY A 161 -12.19 -4.82 5.38
N TYR A 162 -11.10 -4.72 4.65
CA TYR A 162 -10.22 -5.88 4.48
C TYR A 162 -9.45 -6.24 5.76
N ILE A 163 -9.07 -5.27 6.59
CA ILE A 163 -8.48 -5.55 7.91
C ILE A 163 -9.54 -6.12 8.83
N ALA A 164 -10.72 -5.50 8.90
CA ALA A 164 -11.85 -6.00 9.66
C ALA A 164 -12.25 -7.43 9.23
N GLN A 165 -12.26 -7.71 7.94
CA GLN A 165 -12.53 -9.05 7.40
C GLN A 165 -11.53 -10.09 7.91
N ARG A 166 -10.23 -9.75 7.96
CA ARG A 166 -9.21 -10.65 8.49
C ARG A 166 -9.37 -10.88 10.00
N MET A 167 -9.66 -9.84 10.75
CA MET A 167 -9.92 -9.93 12.19
C MET A 167 -11.15 -10.79 12.48
N LEU A 168 -12.24 -10.60 11.74
CA LEU A 168 -13.48 -11.37 11.90
C LEU A 168 -13.36 -12.83 11.44
N ALA A 169 -12.44 -13.11 10.53
CA ALA A 169 -12.12 -14.46 10.08
C ALA A 169 -11.16 -15.22 11.04
N ALA A 170 -10.66 -14.56 12.08
CA ALA A 170 -9.76 -15.18 13.06
C ALA A 170 -10.50 -16.17 13.95
N LYS A 171 -9.79 -17.20 14.43
CA LYS A 171 -10.34 -18.29 15.24
C LYS A 171 -10.95 -17.82 16.57
N ASN A 172 -10.38 -16.79 17.18
CA ASN A 172 -10.82 -16.17 18.43
C ASN A 172 -10.19 -14.77 18.60
N GLU A 173 -10.59 -14.05 19.64
CA GLU A 173 -10.10 -12.70 19.94
C GLU A 173 -8.58 -12.61 20.11
N LYS A 174 -7.96 -13.60 20.75
CA LYS A 174 -6.48 -13.62 20.91
C LYS A 174 -5.76 -13.67 19.56
N HIS A 175 -6.29 -14.45 18.62
CA HIS A 175 -5.74 -14.52 17.27
C HIS A 175 -6.03 -13.25 16.47
N ALA A 176 -7.20 -12.62 16.66
CA ALA A 176 -7.51 -11.35 16.01
C ALA A 176 -6.57 -10.24 16.50
N VAL A 177 -6.38 -10.10 17.81
CA VAL A 177 -5.44 -9.15 18.41
C VAL A 177 -4.01 -9.45 17.97
N GLY A 178 -3.57 -10.70 18.01
CA GLY A 178 -2.25 -11.11 17.55
C GLY A 178 -2.00 -10.75 16.07
N ALA A 179 -2.98 -10.99 15.21
CA ALA A 179 -2.88 -10.63 13.78
C ALA A 179 -2.84 -9.12 13.51
N THR A 180 -3.35 -8.30 14.45
CA THR A 180 -3.30 -6.85 14.32
C THR A 180 -1.91 -6.29 14.67
N PHE A 181 -1.18 -6.96 15.55
CA PHE A 181 0.18 -6.58 15.94
C PHE A 181 1.29 -7.21 15.08
N PHE A 182 0.95 -8.17 14.25
CA PHE A 182 1.88 -8.83 13.34
C PHE A 182 1.94 -8.11 11.99
#